data_05f195d8dbfbdd313d6d7ac315c50611
#
_entry.id   05f195d8dbfbdd313d6d7ac315c50611
#
_cell.length_a   1.000
_cell.length_b   1.000
_cell.length_c   1.000
_cell.angle_alpha   90.00
_cell.angle_beta   90.00
_cell.angle_gamma   90.00
#
_symmetry.space_group_name_H-M   'P 1'
#
loop_
_entity.id
_entity.type
_entity.pdbx_description
1 polymer ?
#
loop_
_entity_poly.entity_id
_entity_poly.type
_entity_poly.pdbx_seq_one_letter_code
_entity_poly.pdbx_strand_id
1 'polypeptide(L)'
;MDIFSYQAEKNKEKMAPLAARMRPRSLEEVVGQEHILGKDKLLSRLIRSDQLHSLLFFGPPGTGKTSLAKVIANSSKADFISINATTAGKKDMEDAVARAKENMGGYGRKTILFVDEIHRFNKAQQDYLLPHVEEGTIILIGATTENPYFEVNTALLSRSRLFELHSLKKEDIVKLLQTAAQDKTRGMGNYNAVLEEEACTFLAEHAFGDARVALNALELAILSTNPSATGEIRITKEVVAECMQEKLLRYDGESEHYDTISAFIKSMRGSDPQAAVYYLSKMLQSGEDIRFIARRIMICASEDVGNADPQALVLATSASLAVERIGMPEAQIILSQACTYVASAKKSNACVKAIMAANEVVREKGNLPIPSYLRDAHYAGHEQLGRGIGYKYPHDYPGHYVEQQYLPTEIKGMIFYEREE
;
A
#
# COMPACT_ATOMS: atom_id res chain seq x y z
N MET A 1 -6.13 -14.22 -38.31
CA MET A 1 -4.76 -14.22 -37.75
C MET A 1 -3.84 -14.79 -38.80
N ASP A 2 -2.81 -14.03 -39.17
CA ASP A 2 -1.77 -14.49 -40.10
C ASP A 2 -0.86 -15.51 -39.38
N ILE A 3 -0.31 -16.47 -40.13
CA ILE A 3 0.60 -17.51 -39.62
C ILE A 3 1.78 -16.90 -38.88
N PHE A 4 2.27 -15.77 -39.33
CA PHE A 4 3.38 -15.03 -38.68
C PHE A 4 2.98 -14.45 -37.33
N SER A 5 1.77 -13.91 -37.19
CA SER A 5 1.24 -13.43 -35.91
C SER A 5 1.05 -14.56 -34.92
N TYR A 6 0.55 -15.71 -35.35
CA TYR A 6 0.41 -16.91 -34.53
C TYR A 6 1.77 -17.44 -34.07
N GLN A 7 2.76 -17.47 -34.97
CA GLN A 7 4.11 -17.94 -34.66
C GLN A 7 4.86 -16.98 -33.74
N ALA A 8 4.64 -15.66 -33.91
CA ALA A 8 5.20 -14.62 -33.04
C ALA A 8 4.61 -14.71 -31.63
N GLU A 9 3.30 -14.97 -31.49
CA GLU A 9 2.62 -15.14 -30.21
C GLU A 9 3.11 -16.40 -29.47
N LYS A 10 3.28 -17.51 -30.19
CA LYS A 10 3.81 -18.76 -29.66
C LYS A 10 5.28 -18.65 -29.22
N ASN A 11 6.09 -17.90 -29.96
CA ASN A 11 7.48 -17.63 -29.61
C ASN A 11 7.54 -16.67 -28.41
N LYS A 12 6.68 -15.66 -28.32
CA LYS A 12 6.57 -14.76 -27.17
C LYS A 12 6.20 -15.50 -25.89
N GLU A 13 5.29 -16.47 -25.96
CA GLU A 13 4.97 -17.33 -24.80
C GLU A 13 6.17 -18.16 -24.36
N LYS A 14 6.96 -18.72 -25.30
CA LYS A 14 8.14 -19.53 -24.94
C LYS A 14 9.31 -18.71 -24.39
N MET A 15 9.45 -17.45 -24.82
CA MET A 15 10.52 -16.54 -24.40
C MET A 15 10.15 -15.75 -23.13
N ALA A 16 8.90 -15.86 -22.66
CA ALA A 16 8.47 -15.19 -21.45
C ALA A 16 9.17 -15.78 -20.22
N PRO A 17 9.47 -14.97 -19.18
CA PRO A 17 10.02 -15.45 -17.91
C PRO A 17 9.21 -16.61 -17.31
N LEU A 18 9.84 -17.54 -16.61
CA LEU A 18 9.21 -18.71 -16.02
C LEU A 18 7.97 -18.35 -15.19
N ALA A 19 8.05 -17.29 -14.40
CA ALA A 19 6.94 -16.77 -13.62
C ALA A 19 5.72 -16.37 -14.46
N ALA A 20 5.91 -15.96 -15.71
CA ALA A 20 4.82 -15.64 -16.63
C ALA A 20 4.26 -16.91 -17.31
N ARG A 21 5.14 -17.86 -17.66
CA ARG A 21 4.77 -19.14 -18.28
C ARG A 21 4.00 -20.05 -17.31
N MET A 22 4.38 -20.04 -16.02
CA MET A 22 3.77 -20.86 -14.97
C MET A 22 2.50 -20.25 -14.37
N ARG A 23 1.96 -19.17 -14.94
CA ARG A 23 0.67 -18.62 -14.49
C ARG A 23 -0.43 -19.66 -14.61
N PRO A 24 -1.28 -19.82 -13.57
CA PRO A 24 -2.39 -20.78 -13.59
C PRO A 24 -3.36 -20.44 -14.73
N ARG A 25 -3.86 -21.49 -15.38
CA ARG A 25 -4.85 -21.40 -16.47
C ARG A 25 -6.24 -21.80 -16.03
N SER A 26 -6.35 -22.55 -14.93
CA SER A 26 -7.60 -22.95 -14.30
C SER A 26 -7.56 -22.74 -12.79
N LEU A 27 -8.71 -22.82 -12.12
CA LEU A 27 -8.81 -22.66 -10.67
C LEU A 27 -8.03 -23.73 -9.90
N GLU A 28 -7.94 -24.92 -10.44
CA GLU A 28 -7.24 -26.06 -9.85
C GLU A 28 -5.72 -25.88 -9.86
N GLU A 29 -5.21 -25.05 -10.77
CA GLU A 29 -3.79 -24.70 -10.84
C GLU A 29 -3.41 -23.55 -9.90
N VAL A 30 -4.40 -22.85 -9.32
CA VAL A 30 -4.11 -21.77 -8.36
C VAL A 30 -3.62 -22.36 -7.05
N VAL A 31 -2.44 -21.99 -6.65
CA VAL A 31 -1.80 -22.45 -5.41
C VAL A 31 -2.09 -21.47 -4.28
N GLY A 32 -2.41 -22.01 -3.11
CA GLY A 32 -2.79 -21.22 -1.93
C GLY A 32 -4.18 -20.57 -2.06
N GLN A 33 -4.46 -19.59 -1.21
CA GLN A 33 -5.70 -18.80 -1.22
C GLN A 33 -6.96 -19.62 -0.87
N GLU A 34 -6.84 -20.71 -0.12
CA GLU A 34 -7.96 -21.59 0.25
C GLU A 34 -9.09 -20.84 1.00
N HIS A 35 -8.74 -19.75 1.70
CA HIS A 35 -9.70 -18.94 2.44
C HIS A 35 -10.73 -18.24 1.51
N ILE A 36 -10.39 -18.00 0.23
CA ILE A 36 -11.28 -17.40 -0.77
C ILE A 36 -11.67 -18.37 -1.89
N LEU A 37 -10.81 -19.37 -2.20
CA LEU A 37 -11.00 -20.33 -3.30
C LEU A 37 -11.46 -21.72 -2.85
N GLY A 38 -11.54 -21.98 -1.53
CA GLY A 38 -12.04 -23.26 -1.02
C GLY A 38 -13.42 -23.62 -1.58
N LYS A 39 -13.79 -24.91 -1.57
CA LYS A 39 -14.96 -25.50 -2.26
C LYS A 39 -16.27 -24.75 -2.06
N ASP A 40 -16.50 -24.22 -0.84
CA ASP A 40 -17.75 -23.54 -0.47
C ASP A 40 -17.59 -22.03 -0.29
N LYS A 41 -16.45 -21.47 -0.69
CA LYS A 41 -16.17 -20.04 -0.55
C LYS A 41 -16.91 -19.21 -1.59
N LEU A 42 -17.21 -17.97 -1.23
CA LEU A 42 -18.01 -17.08 -2.05
C LEU A 42 -17.44 -16.92 -3.47
N LEU A 43 -16.14 -16.66 -3.59
CA LEU A 43 -15.51 -16.43 -4.89
C LEU A 43 -15.62 -17.67 -5.79
N SER A 44 -15.37 -18.87 -5.26
CA SER A 44 -15.52 -20.14 -6.00
C SER A 44 -16.96 -20.37 -6.46
N ARG A 45 -17.96 -20.01 -5.64
CA ARG A 45 -19.37 -20.12 -6.02
C ARG A 45 -19.74 -19.13 -7.12
N LEU A 46 -19.27 -17.87 -7.03
CA LEU A 46 -19.53 -16.86 -8.06
C LEU A 46 -18.94 -17.26 -9.42
N ILE A 47 -17.72 -17.81 -9.44
CA ILE A 47 -17.07 -18.27 -10.66
C ILE A 47 -17.85 -19.45 -11.27
N ARG A 48 -18.20 -20.45 -10.46
CA ARG A 48 -18.93 -21.64 -10.95
C ARG A 48 -20.33 -21.35 -11.45
N SER A 49 -21.01 -20.35 -10.88
CA SER A 49 -22.37 -19.95 -11.29
C SER A 49 -22.40 -18.93 -12.44
N ASP A 50 -21.24 -18.50 -12.95
CA ASP A 50 -21.10 -17.40 -13.93
C ASP A 50 -21.84 -16.10 -13.53
N GLN A 51 -21.97 -15.90 -12.19
CA GLN A 51 -22.60 -14.72 -11.61
C GLN A 51 -21.53 -13.75 -11.09
N LEU A 52 -20.64 -13.33 -11.99
CA LEU A 52 -19.57 -12.42 -11.66
C LEU A 52 -20.10 -10.99 -11.49
N HIS A 53 -19.75 -10.39 -10.39
CA HIS A 53 -19.88 -8.97 -10.10
C HIS A 53 -18.48 -8.32 -10.07
N SER A 54 -18.42 -7.01 -9.96
CA SER A 54 -17.14 -6.34 -9.82
C SER A 54 -16.41 -6.76 -8.54
N LEU A 55 -15.11 -6.98 -8.66
CA LEU A 55 -14.24 -7.52 -7.63
C LEU A 55 -13.04 -6.60 -7.43
N LEU A 56 -12.53 -6.55 -6.22
CA LEU A 56 -11.27 -5.92 -5.90
C LEU A 56 -10.38 -6.92 -5.15
N PHE A 57 -9.24 -7.23 -5.75
CA PHE A 57 -8.19 -8.06 -5.16
C PHE A 57 -7.13 -7.17 -4.54
N PHE A 58 -6.86 -7.34 -3.26
CA PHE A 58 -5.77 -6.63 -2.60
C PHE A 58 -4.89 -7.62 -1.82
N GLY A 59 -3.66 -7.21 -1.55
CA GLY A 59 -2.69 -8.02 -0.83
C GLY A 59 -1.29 -7.98 -1.45
N PRO A 60 -0.32 -8.68 -0.87
CA PRO A 60 1.10 -8.60 -1.21
C PRO A 60 1.42 -8.89 -2.68
N PRO A 61 2.56 -8.40 -3.20
CA PRO A 61 3.02 -8.75 -4.54
C PRO A 61 3.27 -10.26 -4.66
N GLY A 62 3.11 -10.81 -5.88
CA GLY A 62 3.39 -12.23 -6.15
C GLY A 62 2.36 -13.24 -5.65
N THR A 63 1.29 -12.81 -4.99
CA THR A 63 0.22 -13.67 -4.45
C THR A 63 -0.77 -14.19 -5.49
N GLY A 64 -0.66 -13.74 -6.75
CA GLY A 64 -1.47 -14.26 -7.86
C GLY A 64 -2.68 -13.41 -8.26
N LYS A 65 -2.82 -12.15 -7.81
CA LYS A 65 -3.96 -11.26 -8.15
C LYS A 65 -4.26 -11.21 -9.66
N THR A 66 -3.27 -10.87 -10.47
CA THR A 66 -3.39 -10.82 -11.94
C THR A 66 -3.68 -12.19 -12.55
N SER A 67 -3.11 -13.25 -12.00
CA SER A 67 -3.32 -14.62 -12.45
C SER A 67 -4.75 -15.09 -12.17
N LEU A 68 -5.24 -14.81 -10.97
CA LEU A 68 -6.61 -15.15 -10.57
C LEU A 68 -7.64 -14.42 -11.43
N ALA A 69 -7.43 -13.13 -11.74
CA ALA A 69 -8.30 -12.39 -12.64
C ALA A 69 -8.38 -13.06 -14.04
N LYS A 70 -7.24 -13.52 -14.57
CA LYS A 70 -7.21 -14.25 -15.86
C LYS A 70 -7.91 -15.60 -15.77
N VAL A 71 -7.71 -16.35 -14.71
CA VAL A 71 -8.40 -17.64 -14.49
C VAL A 71 -9.91 -17.45 -14.42
N ILE A 72 -10.37 -16.40 -13.74
CA ILE A 72 -11.80 -16.05 -13.67
C ILE A 72 -12.33 -15.73 -15.06
N ALA A 73 -11.60 -14.93 -15.84
CA ALA A 73 -12.01 -14.59 -17.20
C ALA A 73 -12.07 -15.82 -18.11
N ASN A 74 -11.08 -16.72 -18.02
CA ASN A 74 -11.05 -17.96 -18.79
C ASN A 74 -12.20 -18.93 -18.41
N SER A 75 -12.63 -18.89 -17.13
CA SER A 75 -13.74 -19.71 -16.64
C SER A 75 -15.10 -19.14 -17.03
N SER A 76 -15.17 -17.91 -17.41
CA SER A 76 -16.36 -17.21 -17.93
C SER A 76 -16.30 -17.11 -19.45
N LYS A 77 -17.45 -16.88 -20.10
CA LYS A 77 -17.50 -16.58 -21.55
C LYS A 77 -17.29 -15.09 -21.85
N ALA A 78 -16.78 -14.32 -20.89
CA ALA A 78 -16.58 -12.89 -21.01
C ALA A 78 -15.34 -12.55 -21.87
N ASP A 79 -15.37 -11.40 -22.54
CA ASP A 79 -14.16 -10.81 -23.13
C ASP A 79 -13.28 -10.26 -21.99
N PHE A 80 -11.96 -10.37 -22.13
CA PHE A 80 -11.02 -9.91 -21.11
C PHE A 80 -10.13 -8.81 -21.62
N ILE A 81 -10.27 -7.64 -21.03
CA ILE A 81 -9.44 -6.46 -21.32
C ILE A 81 -8.58 -6.19 -20.07
N SER A 82 -7.27 -6.07 -20.27
CA SER A 82 -6.33 -5.78 -19.17
C SER A 82 -5.68 -4.44 -19.36
N ILE A 83 -5.76 -3.58 -18.37
CA ILE A 83 -5.12 -2.27 -18.29
C ILE A 83 -4.21 -2.25 -17.06
N ASN A 84 -3.02 -1.67 -17.23
CA ASN A 84 -2.13 -1.37 -16.09
C ASN A 84 -2.23 0.13 -15.78
N ALA A 85 -2.70 0.46 -14.58
CA ALA A 85 -2.94 1.85 -14.18
C ALA A 85 -1.66 2.70 -14.08
N THR A 86 -0.47 2.07 -14.01
CA THR A 86 0.80 2.82 -14.00
C THR A 86 1.16 3.40 -15.36
N THR A 87 0.67 2.81 -16.46
CA THR A 87 1.00 3.21 -17.84
C THR A 87 -0.19 3.69 -18.65
N ALA A 88 -1.40 3.34 -18.22
CA ALA A 88 -2.63 3.63 -18.95
C ALA A 88 -3.09 5.07 -18.77
N GLY A 89 -3.50 5.69 -19.87
CA GLY A 89 -4.13 6.99 -19.90
C GLY A 89 -5.67 6.92 -20.04
N LYS A 90 -6.28 8.09 -20.14
CA LYS A 90 -7.74 8.21 -20.34
C LYS A 90 -8.22 7.49 -21.59
N LYS A 91 -7.44 7.55 -22.68
CA LYS A 91 -7.78 6.92 -23.97
C LYS A 91 -7.88 5.40 -23.85
N ASP A 92 -6.98 4.76 -23.10
CA ASP A 92 -7.01 3.29 -22.93
C ASP A 92 -8.29 2.84 -22.24
N MET A 93 -8.79 3.64 -21.29
CA MET A 93 -10.06 3.36 -20.62
C MET A 93 -11.26 3.59 -21.55
N GLU A 94 -11.24 4.66 -22.36
CA GLU A 94 -12.27 4.96 -23.36
C GLU A 94 -12.36 3.84 -24.41
N ASP A 95 -11.22 3.36 -24.91
CA ASP A 95 -11.15 2.27 -25.88
C ASP A 95 -11.67 0.95 -25.27
N ALA A 96 -11.32 0.66 -24.01
CA ALA A 96 -11.82 -0.52 -23.29
C ALA A 96 -13.34 -0.48 -23.11
N VAL A 97 -13.89 0.66 -22.72
CA VAL A 97 -15.34 0.84 -22.55
C VAL A 97 -16.06 0.78 -23.91
N ALA A 98 -15.52 1.36 -24.96
CA ALA A 98 -16.09 1.29 -26.31
C ALA A 98 -16.20 -0.17 -26.77
N ARG A 99 -15.12 -0.95 -26.62
CA ARG A 99 -15.11 -2.38 -26.92
C ARG A 99 -16.11 -3.18 -26.05
N ALA A 100 -16.27 -2.83 -24.78
CA ALA A 100 -17.25 -3.45 -23.92
C ALA A 100 -18.70 -3.19 -24.39
N LYS A 101 -18.99 -1.97 -24.84
CA LYS A 101 -20.30 -1.61 -25.42
C LYS A 101 -20.58 -2.36 -26.72
N GLU A 102 -19.58 -2.52 -27.59
CA GLU A 102 -19.71 -3.33 -28.80
C GLU A 102 -19.98 -4.80 -28.47
N ASN A 103 -19.27 -5.38 -27.53
CA ASN A 103 -19.46 -6.75 -27.09
C ASN A 103 -20.88 -6.98 -26.53
N MET A 104 -21.37 -6.05 -25.73
CA MET A 104 -22.69 -6.13 -25.12
C MET A 104 -23.80 -5.94 -26.17
N GLY A 105 -23.68 -4.91 -27.03
CA GLY A 105 -24.70 -4.57 -28.02
C GLY A 105 -24.72 -5.51 -29.23
N GLY A 106 -23.55 -5.91 -29.74
CA GLY A 106 -23.44 -6.73 -30.95
C GLY A 106 -23.48 -8.23 -30.70
N TYR A 107 -22.96 -8.70 -29.57
CA TYR A 107 -22.75 -10.13 -29.32
C TYR A 107 -23.43 -10.63 -28.02
N GLY A 108 -24.06 -9.75 -27.23
CA GLY A 108 -24.62 -10.10 -25.92
C GLY A 108 -23.57 -10.65 -24.92
N ARG A 109 -22.30 -10.26 -25.12
CA ARG A 109 -21.17 -10.81 -24.38
C ARG A 109 -20.73 -9.85 -23.28
N LYS A 110 -20.54 -10.38 -22.08
CA LYS A 110 -19.99 -9.62 -20.95
C LYS A 110 -18.51 -9.28 -21.19
N THR A 111 -18.05 -8.17 -20.67
CA THR A 111 -16.63 -7.77 -20.72
C THR A 111 -16.10 -7.59 -19.30
N ILE A 112 -15.02 -8.29 -18.98
CA ILE A 112 -14.24 -8.10 -17.76
C ILE A 112 -13.14 -7.11 -18.06
N LEU A 113 -13.16 -5.96 -17.38
CA LEU A 113 -12.07 -5.01 -17.38
C LEU A 113 -11.20 -5.26 -16.15
N PHE A 114 -10.01 -5.79 -16.36
CA PHE A 114 -9.01 -5.94 -15.32
C PHE A 114 -8.11 -4.71 -15.26
N VAL A 115 -8.05 -4.07 -14.10
CA VAL A 115 -7.18 -2.92 -13.84
C VAL A 115 -6.14 -3.32 -12.81
N ASP A 116 -4.90 -3.50 -13.28
CA ASP A 116 -3.76 -3.77 -12.40
C ASP A 116 -3.27 -2.47 -11.76
N GLU A 117 -2.92 -2.53 -10.47
CA GLU A 117 -2.47 -1.39 -9.64
C GLU A 117 -3.48 -0.22 -9.65
N ILE A 118 -4.78 -0.53 -9.47
CA ILE A 118 -5.89 0.43 -9.57
C ILE A 118 -5.71 1.68 -8.69
N HIS A 119 -4.96 1.60 -7.61
CA HIS A 119 -4.61 2.72 -6.74
C HIS A 119 -3.79 3.81 -7.45
N ARG A 120 -3.17 3.51 -8.59
CA ARG A 120 -2.44 4.49 -9.43
C ARG A 120 -3.36 5.36 -10.27
N PHE A 121 -4.60 4.96 -10.45
CA PHE A 121 -5.59 5.83 -11.06
C PHE A 121 -5.99 6.96 -10.11
N ASN A 122 -5.97 8.20 -10.63
CA ASN A 122 -6.49 9.33 -9.89
C ASN A 122 -8.02 9.24 -9.73
N LYS A 123 -8.58 10.09 -8.86
CA LYS A 123 -10.01 10.10 -8.56
C LYS A 123 -10.89 10.23 -9.82
N ALA A 124 -10.52 11.12 -10.76
CA ALA A 124 -11.29 11.32 -11.98
C ALA A 124 -11.29 10.08 -12.89
N GLN A 125 -10.19 9.34 -12.94
CA GLN A 125 -10.09 8.09 -13.68
C GLN A 125 -10.93 6.98 -13.04
N GLN A 126 -10.93 6.90 -11.73
CA GLN A 126 -11.78 5.95 -11.00
C GLN A 126 -13.26 6.32 -11.14
N ASP A 127 -13.62 7.60 -11.07
CA ASP A 127 -14.99 8.10 -11.27
C ASP A 127 -15.49 7.82 -12.70
N TYR A 128 -14.62 7.85 -13.70
CA TYR A 128 -14.98 7.53 -15.09
C TYR A 128 -15.49 6.08 -15.25
N LEU A 129 -14.99 5.15 -14.46
CA LEU A 129 -15.42 3.75 -14.52
C LEU A 129 -16.79 3.51 -13.88
N LEU A 130 -17.21 4.36 -12.94
CA LEU A 130 -18.42 4.16 -12.13
C LEU A 130 -19.68 3.94 -12.97
N PRO A 131 -20.07 4.80 -13.92
CA PRO A 131 -21.28 4.61 -14.69
C PRO A 131 -21.32 3.25 -15.41
N HIS A 132 -20.17 2.85 -15.95
CA HIS A 132 -20.05 1.61 -16.73
C HIS A 132 -20.10 0.34 -15.85
N VAL A 133 -19.67 0.44 -14.58
CA VAL A 133 -19.85 -0.60 -13.57
C VAL A 133 -21.31 -0.67 -13.12
N GLU A 134 -21.96 0.48 -12.91
CA GLU A 134 -23.37 0.57 -12.50
C GLU A 134 -24.32 0.03 -13.57
N GLU A 135 -24.09 0.38 -14.80
CA GLU A 135 -24.87 -0.08 -15.96
C GLU A 135 -24.60 -1.54 -16.32
N GLY A 136 -23.57 -2.17 -15.74
CA GLY A 136 -23.13 -3.52 -16.10
C GLY A 136 -22.47 -3.66 -17.46
N THR A 137 -22.09 -2.52 -18.08
CA THR A 137 -21.34 -2.50 -19.34
C THR A 137 -19.99 -3.20 -19.19
N ILE A 138 -19.36 -3.05 -18.03
CA ILE A 138 -18.13 -3.74 -17.63
C ILE A 138 -18.31 -4.44 -16.28
N ILE A 139 -17.65 -5.57 -16.12
CA ILE A 139 -17.36 -6.18 -14.82
C ILE A 139 -15.94 -5.77 -14.46
N LEU A 140 -15.80 -4.90 -13.47
CA LEU A 140 -14.49 -4.45 -13.02
C LEU A 140 -13.82 -5.50 -12.14
N ILE A 141 -12.59 -5.89 -12.45
CA ILE A 141 -11.71 -6.60 -11.54
C ILE A 141 -10.49 -5.72 -11.28
N GLY A 142 -10.47 -5.02 -10.16
CA GLY A 142 -9.31 -4.23 -9.74
C GLY A 142 -8.31 -5.06 -8.96
N ALA A 143 -7.02 -4.80 -9.13
CA ALA A 143 -5.96 -5.36 -8.32
C ALA A 143 -5.11 -4.24 -7.73
N THR A 144 -4.73 -4.38 -6.46
CA THR A 144 -3.86 -3.42 -5.78
C THR A 144 -2.98 -4.12 -4.74
N THR A 145 -1.82 -3.56 -4.48
CA THR A 145 -0.97 -3.91 -3.34
C THR A 145 -1.27 -3.02 -2.12
N GLU A 146 -1.98 -1.91 -2.32
CA GLU A 146 -2.32 -0.95 -1.28
C GLU A 146 -3.67 -1.25 -0.61
N ASN A 147 -3.90 -0.67 0.57
CA ASN A 147 -5.16 -0.82 1.26
C ASN A 147 -6.29 -0.11 0.47
N PRO A 148 -7.27 -0.86 -0.06
CA PRO A 148 -8.29 -0.29 -0.93
C PRO A 148 -9.19 0.74 -0.24
N TYR A 149 -9.32 0.69 1.08
CA TYR A 149 -10.13 1.65 1.83
C TYR A 149 -9.55 3.07 1.84
N PHE A 150 -8.25 3.23 1.58
CA PHE A 150 -7.60 4.54 1.49
C PHE A 150 -7.43 5.01 0.05
N GLU A 151 -7.21 4.08 -0.88
CA GLU A 151 -6.72 4.40 -2.23
C GLU A 151 -7.80 4.28 -3.30
N VAL A 152 -8.86 3.50 -3.05
CA VAL A 152 -9.94 3.30 -4.02
C VAL A 152 -11.16 4.12 -3.62
N ASN A 153 -11.79 4.76 -4.62
CA ASN A 153 -12.98 5.56 -4.43
C ASN A 153 -14.09 4.73 -3.72
N THR A 154 -14.67 5.31 -2.68
CA THR A 154 -15.75 4.70 -1.89
C THR A 154 -16.94 4.24 -2.73
N ALA A 155 -17.23 4.94 -3.83
CA ALA A 155 -18.30 4.57 -4.74
C ALA A 155 -17.98 3.29 -5.53
N LEU A 156 -16.74 3.06 -5.94
CA LEU A 156 -16.29 1.79 -6.54
C LEU A 156 -16.25 0.67 -5.50
N LEU A 157 -15.77 0.96 -4.27
CA LEU A 157 -15.75 0.00 -3.19
C LEU A 157 -17.14 -0.54 -2.86
N SER A 158 -18.15 0.34 -2.78
CA SER A 158 -19.52 -0.06 -2.46
C SER A 158 -20.17 -0.96 -3.52
N ARG A 159 -19.64 -0.96 -4.75
CA ARG A 159 -20.12 -1.74 -5.91
C ARG A 159 -19.26 -2.94 -6.22
N SER A 160 -18.19 -3.14 -5.46
CA SER A 160 -17.24 -4.23 -5.66
C SER A 160 -17.18 -5.13 -4.44
N ARG A 161 -16.86 -6.41 -4.63
CA ARG A 161 -16.55 -7.33 -3.53
C ARG A 161 -15.05 -7.36 -3.32
N LEU A 162 -14.61 -7.12 -2.08
CA LEU A 162 -13.21 -7.16 -1.71
C LEU A 162 -12.81 -8.58 -1.37
N PHE A 163 -11.65 -8.99 -1.90
CA PHE A 163 -10.99 -10.24 -1.55
C PHE A 163 -9.52 -9.96 -1.26
N GLU A 164 -9.12 -10.29 -0.05
CA GLU A 164 -7.73 -10.24 0.36
C GLU A 164 -7.01 -11.50 -0.10
N LEU A 165 -5.86 -11.33 -0.76
CA LEU A 165 -4.95 -12.43 -1.07
C LEU A 165 -3.81 -12.40 -0.07
N HIS A 166 -3.54 -13.54 0.54
CA HIS A 166 -2.46 -13.69 1.50
C HIS A 166 -1.15 -14.11 0.80
N SER A 167 -0.01 -13.80 1.41
CA SER A 167 1.28 -14.33 1.02
C SER A 167 1.21 -15.86 0.92
N LEU A 168 1.85 -16.42 -0.10
CA LEU A 168 1.88 -17.87 -0.27
C LEU A 168 2.68 -18.51 0.86
N LYS A 169 2.20 -19.64 1.36
CA LYS A 169 2.90 -20.43 2.36
C LYS A 169 4.13 -21.10 1.73
N LYS A 170 5.09 -21.46 2.57
CA LYS A 170 6.28 -22.20 2.14
C LYS A 170 5.91 -23.46 1.31
N GLU A 171 4.93 -24.22 1.80
CA GLU A 171 4.47 -25.46 1.16
C GLU A 171 3.87 -25.19 -0.23
N ASP A 172 3.20 -24.07 -0.41
CA ASP A 172 2.62 -23.65 -1.67
C ASP A 172 3.70 -23.31 -2.70
N ILE A 173 4.73 -22.59 -2.28
CA ILE A 173 5.88 -22.24 -3.14
C ILE A 173 6.68 -23.49 -3.48
N VAL A 174 6.91 -24.41 -2.54
CA VAL A 174 7.57 -25.70 -2.81
C VAL A 174 6.83 -26.46 -3.91
N LYS A 175 5.51 -26.61 -3.83
CA LYS A 175 4.70 -27.25 -4.86
C LYS A 175 4.84 -26.57 -6.22
N LEU A 176 4.79 -25.24 -6.23
CA LEU A 176 4.94 -24.44 -7.45
C LEU A 176 6.32 -24.66 -8.10
N LEU A 177 7.39 -24.64 -7.32
CA LEU A 177 8.77 -24.85 -7.78
C LEU A 177 8.96 -26.27 -8.34
N GLN A 178 8.46 -27.29 -7.65
CA GLN A 178 8.48 -28.69 -8.13
C GLN A 178 7.72 -28.86 -9.44
N THR A 179 6.53 -28.28 -9.53
CA THR A 179 5.73 -28.28 -10.77
C THR A 179 6.50 -27.57 -11.89
N ALA A 180 7.09 -26.42 -11.63
CA ALA A 180 7.82 -25.65 -12.62
C ALA A 180 9.10 -26.36 -13.10
N ALA A 181 9.81 -27.09 -12.21
CA ALA A 181 10.99 -27.86 -12.58
C ALA A 181 10.64 -29.07 -13.47
N GLN A 182 9.45 -29.66 -13.31
CA GLN A 182 9.02 -30.90 -14.02
C GLN A 182 8.20 -30.63 -15.30
N ASP A 183 7.48 -29.51 -15.38
CA ASP A 183 6.62 -29.18 -16.52
C ASP A 183 7.46 -28.97 -17.79
N LYS A 184 7.30 -29.88 -18.79
CA LYS A 184 8.00 -29.83 -20.07
C LYS A 184 7.44 -28.80 -21.05
N THR A 185 6.23 -28.33 -20.82
CA THR A 185 5.53 -27.43 -21.75
C THR A 185 5.70 -25.95 -21.38
N ARG A 186 5.56 -25.62 -20.09
CA ARG A 186 5.60 -24.25 -19.58
C ARG A 186 6.80 -24.03 -18.66
N GLY A 187 7.28 -25.10 -18.02
CA GLY A 187 8.33 -25.07 -17.02
C GLY A 187 9.73 -25.29 -17.58
N MET A 188 10.55 -25.90 -16.75
CA MET A 188 11.96 -26.18 -17.02
C MET A 188 12.25 -27.68 -17.23
N GLY A 189 11.21 -28.52 -17.36
CA GLY A 189 11.36 -29.99 -17.45
C GLY A 189 12.13 -30.51 -18.67
N ASN A 190 12.44 -29.66 -19.64
CA ASN A 190 13.29 -30.02 -20.81
C ASN A 190 14.81 -29.85 -20.54
N TYR A 191 15.20 -29.25 -19.41
CA TYR A 191 16.59 -28.97 -19.07
C TYR A 191 17.27 -30.12 -18.30
N ASN A 192 16.56 -31.22 -18.02
CA ASN A 192 17.05 -32.33 -17.19
C ASN A 192 17.61 -31.83 -15.84
N ALA A 193 16.90 -30.86 -15.23
CA ALA A 193 17.33 -30.23 -13.98
C ALA A 193 16.80 -31.03 -12.78
N VAL A 194 17.68 -31.32 -11.84
CA VAL A 194 17.36 -31.92 -10.54
C VAL A 194 17.45 -30.84 -9.48
N LEU A 195 16.28 -30.42 -8.97
CA LEU A 195 16.17 -29.47 -7.87
C LEU A 195 16.25 -30.23 -6.55
N GLU A 196 17.34 -30.01 -5.80
CA GLU A 196 17.54 -30.61 -4.49
C GLU A 196 16.50 -30.09 -3.49
N GLU A 197 16.11 -30.91 -2.51
CA GLU A 197 15.10 -30.57 -1.50
C GLU A 197 15.53 -29.35 -0.66
N GLU A 198 16.82 -29.29 -0.31
CA GLU A 198 17.38 -28.14 0.42
C GLU A 198 17.34 -26.85 -0.39
N ALA A 199 17.62 -26.92 -1.70
CA ALA A 199 17.54 -25.78 -2.61
C ALA A 199 16.10 -25.30 -2.79
N CYS A 200 15.16 -26.23 -2.96
CA CYS A 200 13.74 -25.93 -3.07
C CYS A 200 13.20 -25.26 -1.79
N THR A 201 13.59 -25.79 -0.64
CA THR A 201 13.23 -25.26 0.67
C THR A 201 13.78 -23.85 0.87
N PHE A 202 15.05 -23.64 0.53
CA PHE A 202 15.71 -22.35 0.62
C PHE A 202 15.02 -21.30 -0.27
N LEU A 203 14.71 -21.63 -1.54
CA LEU A 203 13.96 -20.75 -2.44
C LEU A 203 12.60 -20.37 -1.85
N ALA A 204 11.87 -21.34 -1.28
CA ALA A 204 10.55 -21.10 -0.72
C ALA A 204 10.58 -20.20 0.53
N GLU A 205 11.58 -20.35 1.38
CA GLU A 205 11.78 -19.51 2.57
C GLU A 205 12.18 -18.07 2.21
N HIS A 206 13.11 -17.90 1.27
CA HIS A 206 13.64 -16.59 0.92
C HIS A 206 12.84 -15.85 -0.16
N ALA A 207 11.81 -16.48 -0.71
CA ALA A 207 10.85 -15.81 -1.59
C ALA A 207 9.80 -14.99 -0.84
N PHE A 208 9.71 -15.13 0.50
CA PHE A 208 8.78 -14.39 1.35
C PHE A 208 7.35 -14.33 0.79
N GLY A 209 6.83 -15.48 0.33
CA GLY A 209 5.47 -15.58 -0.20
C GLY A 209 5.27 -15.05 -1.63
N ASP A 210 6.29 -14.51 -2.29
CA ASP A 210 6.23 -14.04 -3.69
C ASP A 210 6.64 -15.14 -4.68
N ALA A 211 5.65 -15.75 -5.36
CA ALA A 211 5.87 -16.78 -6.36
C ALA A 211 6.76 -16.34 -7.54
N ARG A 212 6.76 -15.04 -7.90
CA ARG A 212 7.57 -14.52 -9.01
C ARG A 212 9.06 -14.53 -8.66
N VAL A 213 9.38 -14.18 -7.40
CA VAL A 213 10.76 -14.20 -6.90
C VAL A 213 11.29 -15.64 -6.93
N ALA A 214 10.53 -16.60 -6.40
CA ALA A 214 10.91 -18.01 -6.37
C ALA A 214 11.13 -18.59 -7.78
N LEU A 215 10.20 -18.36 -8.69
CA LEU A 215 10.25 -18.89 -10.06
C LEU A 215 11.36 -18.25 -10.88
N ASN A 216 11.59 -16.93 -10.75
CA ASN A 216 12.67 -16.26 -11.47
C ASN A 216 14.06 -16.73 -10.98
N ALA A 217 14.22 -16.95 -9.67
CA ALA A 217 15.45 -17.48 -9.11
C ALA A 217 15.70 -18.94 -9.56
N LEU A 218 14.65 -19.78 -9.62
CA LEU A 218 14.75 -21.14 -10.17
C LEU A 218 15.16 -21.11 -11.64
N GLU A 219 14.54 -20.25 -12.46
CA GLU A 219 14.88 -20.13 -13.89
C GLU A 219 16.35 -19.71 -14.06
N LEU A 220 16.80 -18.69 -13.32
CA LEU A 220 18.17 -18.24 -13.36
C LEU A 220 19.14 -19.34 -12.94
N ALA A 221 18.84 -20.07 -11.86
CA ALA A 221 19.68 -21.17 -11.37
C ALA A 221 19.85 -22.27 -12.42
N ILE A 222 18.75 -22.67 -13.09
CA ILE A 222 18.81 -23.72 -14.13
C ILE A 222 19.57 -23.23 -15.37
N LEU A 223 19.36 -22.01 -15.80
CA LEU A 223 20.00 -21.45 -17.01
C LEU A 223 21.48 -21.10 -16.81
N SER A 224 21.91 -20.82 -15.59
CA SER A 224 23.31 -20.47 -15.28
C SER A 224 24.17 -21.64 -14.87
N THR A 225 23.59 -22.81 -14.56
CA THR A 225 24.31 -23.97 -14.09
C THR A 225 24.73 -24.87 -15.29
N ASN A 226 26.02 -25.20 -15.39
CA ASN A 226 26.52 -26.10 -16.42
C ASN A 226 26.04 -27.53 -16.17
N PRO A 227 25.61 -28.25 -17.22
CA PRO A 227 25.27 -29.67 -17.10
C PRO A 227 26.51 -30.51 -16.72
N SER A 228 26.29 -31.56 -15.93
CA SER A 228 27.29 -32.57 -15.61
C SER A 228 27.68 -33.39 -16.84
N ALA A 229 28.68 -34.27 -16.69
CA ALA A 229 29.09 -35.19 -17.76
C ALA A 229 27.94 -36.12 -18.24
N THR A 230 26.92 -36.34 -17.43
CA THR A 230 25.71 -37.09 -17.76
C THR A 230 24.58 -36.23 -18.37
N GLY A 231 24.83 -34.94 -18.55
CA GLY A 231 23.82 -34.01 -19.05
C GLY A 231 22.79 -33.55 -18.00
N GLU A 232 22.98 -33.90 -16.73
CA GLU A 232 22.10 -33.49 -15.61
C GLU A 232 22.55 -32.13 -15.07
N ILE A 233 21.60 -31.22 -14.87
CA ILE A 233 21.80 -29.92 -14.21
C ILE A 233 21.37 -30.06 -12.76
N ARG A 234 22.31 -30.02 -11.83
CA ARG A 234 22.05 -30.18 -10.41
C ARG A 234 21.94 -28.81 -9.71
N ILE A 235 20.78 -28.53 -9.15
CA ILE A 235 20.50 -27.25 -8.48
C ILE A 235 20.60 -27.46 -6.97
N THR A 236 21.74 -26.99 -6.41
CA THR A 236 22.04 -27.05 -4.98
C THR A 236 21.61 -25.75 -4.26
N LYS A 237 21.65 -25.79 -2.93
CA LYS A 237 21.37 -24.63 -2.10
C LYS A 237 22.31 -23.45 -2.39
N GLU A 238 23.59 -23.72 -2.62
CA GLU A 238 24.61 -22.68 -2.90
C GLU A 238 24.27 -21.95 -4.21
N VAL A 239 23.89 -22.69 -5.26
CA VAL A 239 23.51 -22.12 -6.56
C VAL A 239 22.30 -21.20 -6.42
N VAL A 240 21.26 -21.64 -5.73
CA VAL A 240 20.06 -20.80 -5.57
C VAL A 240 20.27 -19.61 -4.64
N ALA A 241 21.15 -19.73 -3.64
CA ALA A 241 21.50 -18.63 -2.77
C ALA A 241 22.22 -17.50 -3.56
N GLU A 242 23.13 -17.87 -4.47
CA GLU A 242 23.78 -16.92 -5.38
C GLU A 242 22.77 -16.25 -6.32
N CYS A 243 21.81 -17.02 -6.87
CA CYS A 243 20.79 -16.51 -7.78
C CYS A 243 19.75 -15.59 -7.11
N MET A 244 19.52 -15.77 -5.83
CA MET A 244 18.55 -14.93 -5.11
C MET A 244 19.06 -13.54 -4.81
N GLN A 245 20.37 -13.27 -4.95
CA GLN A 245 21.02 -12.03 -4.53
C GLN A 245 20.42 -11.52 -3.21
N GLU A 246 21.19 -11.24 -2.19
CA GLU A 246 20.67 -10.68 -0.93
C GLU A 246 19.74 -9.49 -1.22
N LYS A 247 18.45 -9.75 -1.42
CA LYS A 247 17.46 -8.68 -1.40
C LYS A 247 17.28 -8.30 0.05
N LEU A 248 17.57 -7.04 0.33
CA LEU A 248 17.11 -6.32 1.51
C LEU A 248 15.76 -6.91 1.97
N LEU A 249 15.63 -7.13 3.27
CA LEU A 249 14.40 -7.56 3.91
C LEU A 249 13.23 -6.81 3.24
N ARG A 250 12.30 -7.53 2.64
CA ARG A 250 11.02 -6.95 2.22
C ARG A 250 9.99 -7.34 3.26
N TYR A 251 9.10 -6.42 3.55
CA TYR A 251 7.94 -6.74 4.39
C TYR A 251 7.17 -7.92 3.77
N ASP A 252 6.68 -8.83 4.61
CA ASP A 252 5.81 -9.96 4.19
C ASP A 252 4.40 -9.50 3.78
N GLY A 253 4.29 -8.32 3.20
CA GLY A 253 3.07 -7.69 2.74
C GLY A 253 2.81 -6.35 3.41
N GLU A 254 1.80 -5.63 2.90
CA GLU A 254 1.40 -4.31 3.40
C GLU A 254 0.99 -4.34 4.87
N SER A 255 0.37 -5.44 5.35
CA SER A 255 0.01 -5.60 6.76
C SER A 255 1.25 -5.53 7.65
N GLU A 256 2.34 -6.23 7.31
CA GLU A 256 3.59 -6.19 8.08
C GLU A 256 4.29 -4.82 7.99
N HIS A 257 4.18 -4.16 6.85
CA HIS A 257 4.63 -2.78 6.66
C HIS A 257 3.92 -1.83 7.65
N TYR A 258 2.58 -1.82 7.64
CA TYR A 258 1.81 -0.98 8.57
C TYR A 258 1.98 -1.39 10.02
N ASP A 259 2.13 -2.69 10.32
CA ASP A 259 2.39 -3.20 11.66
C ASP A 259 3.76 -2.75 12.17
N THR A 260 4.79 -2.77 11.31
CA THR A 260 6.14 -2.30 11.66
C THR A 260 6.15 -0.79 11.92
N ILE A 261 5.48 0.01 11.07
CA ILE A 261 5.32 1.45 11.27
C ILE A 261 4.55 1.74 12.57
N SER A 262 3.47 1.01 12.81
CA SER A 262 2.68 1.13 14.04
C SER A 262 3.48 0.78 15.29
N ALA A 263 4.29 -0.29 15.23
CA ALA A 263 5.18 -0.68 16.30
C ALA A 263 6.27 0.37 16.56
N PHE A 264 6.85 0.94 15.49
CA PHE A 264 7.82 2.03 15.57
C PHE A 264 7.26 3.26 16.31
N ILE A 265 6.08 3.73 15.89
CA ILE A 265 5.41 4.87 16.52
C ILE A 265 5.07 4.56 17.97
N LYS A 266 4.48 3.38 18.25
CA LYS A 266 4.10 2.97 19.61
C LYS A 266 5.31 2.82 20.53
N SER A 267 6.46 2.42 20.00
CA SER A 267 7.70 2.33 20.78
C SER A 267 8.21 3.71 21.21
N MET A 268 8.22 4.69 20.29
CA MET A 268 8.56 6.08 20.62
C MET A 268 7.56 6.69 21.62
N ARG A 269 6.26 6.47 21.41
CA ARG A 269 5.18 6.90 22.30
C ARG A 269 5.29 6.27 23.68
N GLY A 270 5.62 4.98 23.73
CA GLY A 270 5.80 4.19 24.96
C GLY A 270 7.12 4.39 25.69
N SER A 271 7.97 5.31 25.20
CA SER A 271 9.29 5.63 25.81
C SER A 271 10.25 4.45 25.85
N ASP A 272 10.22 3.60 24.80
CA ASP A 272 11.17 2.50 24.61
C ASP A 272 12.12 2.81 23.44
N PRO A 273 13.30 3.42 23.69
CA PRO A 273 14.26 3.73 22.64
C PRO A 273 14.89 2.47 22.02
N GLN A 274 14.95 1.35 22.71
CA GLN A 274 15.52 0.11 22.22
C GLN A 274 14.63 -0.50 21.13
N ALA A 275 13.32 -0.62 21.41
CA ALA A 275 12.34 -1.07 20.45
C ALA A 275 12.23 -0.10 19.26
N ALA A 276 12.27 1.22 19.51
CA ALA A 276 12.21 2.23 18.47
C ALA A 276 13.37 2.11 17.48
N VAL A 277 14.61 1.95 17.93
CA VAL A 277 15.79 1.73 17.06
C VAL A 277 15.69 0.41 16.32
N TYR A 278 15.20 -0.66 16.95
CA TYR A 278 15.00 -1.93 16.29
C TYR A 278 14.04 -1.82 15.10
N TYR A 279 12.85 -1.22 15.32
CA TYR A 279 11.87 -1.04 14.25
C TYR A 279 12.33 -0.04 13.19
N LEU A 280 13.10 1.00 13.56
CA LEU A 280 13.77 1.87 12.61
C LEU A 280 14.70 1.07 11.68
N SER A 281 15.57 0.23 12.25
CA SER A 281 16.46 -0.62 11.46
C SER A 281 15.69 -1.56 10.54
N LYS A 282 14.62 -2.20 11.04
CA LYS A 282 13.74 -3.06 10.25
C LYS A 282 13.15 -2.31 9.05
N MET A 283 12.62 -1.09 9.24
CA MET A 283 12.10 -0.25 8.15
C MET A 283 13.17 0.11 7.12
N LEU A 284 14.36 0.53 7.56
CA LEU A 284 15.47 0.90 6.67
C LEU A 284 15.95 -0.29 5.85
N GLN A 285 16.09 -1.47 6.45
CA GLN A 285 16.49 -2.69 5.75
C GLN A 285 15.41 -3.20 4.78
N SER A 286 14.15 -2.91 5.06
CA SER A 286 13.04 -3.21 4.15
C SER A 286 12.90 -2.20 3.00
N GLY A 287 13.75 -1.18 2.95
CA GLY A 287 13.78 -0.18 1.87
C GLY A 287 12.75 0.92 2.00
N GLU A 288 12.27 1.20 3.23
CA GLU A 288 11.34 2.29 3.49
C GLU A 288 11.94 3.66 3.13
N ASP A 289 11.12 4.56 2.59
CA ASP A 289 11.55 5.94 2.29
C ASP A 289 11.99 6.66 3.57
N ILE A 290 13.26 7.07 3.61
CA ILE A 290 13.84 7.79 4.74
C ILE A 290 13.09 9.09 5.08
N ARG A 291 12.46 9.73 4.09
CA ARG A 291 11.62 10.92 4.28
C ARG A 291 10.30 10.57 4.95
N PHE A 292 9.73 9.42 4.62
CA PHE A 292 8.56 8.90 5.31
C PHE A 292 8.86 8.63 6.77
N ILE A 293 9.97 7.94 7.08
CA ILE A 293 10.40 7.67 8.46
C ILE A 293 10.60 8.99 9.23
N ALA A 294 11.30 9.96 8.64
CA ALA A 294 11.51 11.26 9.25
C ALA A 294 10.19 11.99 9.57
N ARG A 295 9.20 11.95 8.66
CA ARG A 295 7.86 12.50 8.91
C ARG A 295 7.17 11.84 10.10
N ARG A 296 7.30 10.51 10.25
CA ARG A 296 6.70 9.80 11.40
C ARG A 296 7.34 10.21 12.72
N ILE A 297 8.65 10.44 12.75
CA ILE A 297 9.37 10.96 13.92
C ILE A 297 8.88 12.38 14.27
N MET A 298 8.73 13.27 13.28
CA MET A 298 8.20 14.63 13.49
C MET A 298 6.78 14.62 14.04
N ILE A 299 5.91 13.77 13.50
CA ILE A 299 4.53 13.63 14.00
C ILE A 299 4.55 13.18 15.45
N CYS A 300 5.32 12.15 15.81
CA CYS A 300 5.42 11.64 17.18
C CYS A 300 5.99 12.72 18.14
N ALA A 301 6.99 13.50 17.69
CA ALA A 301 7.53 14.61 18.46
C ALA A 301 6.47 15.68 18.79
N SER A 302 5.53 15.92 17.88
CA SER A 302 4.45 16.90 18.07
C SER A 302 3.25 16.32 18.84
N GLU A 303 2.89 15.08 18.52
CA GLU A 303 1.68 14.39 19.04
C GLU A 303 1.87 13.85 20.45
N ASP A 304 3.02 13.18 20.69
CA ASP A 304 3.26 12.42 21.91
C ASP A 304 4.20 13.10 22.90
N VAL A 305 5.09 14.00 22.43
CA VAL A 305 6.00 14.80 23.27
C VAL A 305 5.44 16.20 23.46
N GLY A 306 5.08 16.88 22.37
CA GLY A 306 4.46 18.20 22.39
C GLY A 306 5.26 19.23 23.22
N ASN A 307 4.54 19.96 24.08
CA ASN A 307 5.15 21.01 24.92
C ASN A 307 5.83 20.48 26.19
N ALA A 308 5.85 19.16 26.44
CA ALA A 308 6.64 18.60 27.54
C ALA A 308 8.15 18.70 27.26
N ASP A 309 8.54 18.63 25.96
CA ASP A 309 9.89 18.90 25.48
C ASP A 309 9.85 19.45 24.05
N PRO A 310 9.73 20.79 23.88
CA PRO A 310 9.65 21.41 22.55
C PRO A 310 10.87 21.15 21.67
N GLN A 311 12.01 20.81 22.26
CA GLN A 311 13.25 20.50 21.53
C GLN A 311 13.10 19.24 20.66
N ALA A 312 12.19 18.33 21.02
CA ALA A 312 11.93 17.12 20.26
C ALA A 312 11.48 17.43 18.82
N LEU A 313 10.56 18.38 18.64
CA LEU A 313 10.09 18.78 17.31
C LEU A 313 11.19 19.52 16.53
N VAL A 314 11.98 20.37 17.18
CA VAL A 314 13.11 21.08 16.56
C VAL A 314 14.13 20.09 16.02
N LEU A 315 14.52 19.11 16.84
CA LEU A 315 15.48 18.07 16.46
C LEU A 315 14.94 17.19 15.32
N ALA A 316 13.68 16.75 15.43
CA ALA A 316 13.05 15.91 14.40
C ALA A 316 12.94 16.64 13.05
N THR A 317 12.63 17.94 13.07
CA THR A 317 12.60 18.78 11.85
C THR A 317 13.98 18.95 11.25
N SER A 318 15.00 19.23 12.08
CA SER A 318 16.39 19.34 11.63
C SER A 318 16.90 18.00 11.03
N ALA A 319 16.55 16.89 11.65
CA ALA A 319 16.86 15.56 11.14
C ALA A 319 16.20 15.30 9.78
N SER A 320 14.93 15.66 9.60
CA SER A 320 14.22 15.53 8.32
C SER A 320 14.92 16.29 7.18
N LEU A 321 15.33 17.52 7.44
CA LEU A 321 16.07 18.32 6.45
C LEU A 321 17.47 17.76 6.16
N ALA A 322 18.13 17.19 7.16
CA ALA A 322 19.45 16.61 7.03
C ALA A 322 19.43 15.31 6.20
N VAL A 323 18.45 14.41 6.43
CA VAL A 323 18.36 13.15 5.69
C VAL A 323 18.08 13.37 4.20
N GLU A 324 17.32 14.41 3.83
CA GLU A 324 17.08 14.78 2.44
C GLU A 324 18.36 15.22 1.70
N ARG A 325 19.30 15.85 2.42
CA ARG A 325 20.54 16.37 1.85
C ARG A 325 21.65 15.34 1.80
N ILE A 326 21.69 14.45 2.77
CA ILE A 326 22.80 13.51 2.97
C ILE A 326 22.50 12.18 2.27
N GLY A 327 21.29 11.64 2.43
CA GLY A 327 20.90 10.33 1.88
C GLY A 327 21.53 9.16 2.63
N MET A 328 21.27 7.95 2.13
CA MET A 328 21.84 6.71 2.67
C MET A 328 23.29 6.53 2.19
N PRO A 329 24.17 5.88 2.97
CA PRO A 329 23.85 5.18 4.24
C PRO A 329 23.86 6.07 5.50
N GLU A 330 24.38 7.28 5.47
CA GLU A 330 24.61 8.11 6.66
C GLU A 330 23.30 8.62 7.28
N ALA A 331 22.23 8.76 6.48
CA ALA A 331 20.90 9.17 6.96
C ALA A 331 20.36 8.29 8.11
N GLN A 332 20.74 7.01 8.17
CA GLN A 332 20.35 6.11 9.25
C GLN A 332 20.83 6.58 10.63
N ILE A 333 22.00 7.23 10.71
CA ILE A 333 22.56 7.75 11.96
C ILE A 333 21.73 8.91 12.46
N ILE A 334 21.35 9.82 11.55
CA ILE A 334 20.54 11.00 11.84
C ILE A 334 19.14 10.59 12.31
N LEU A 335 18.52 9.61 11.61
CA LEU A 335 17.22 9.07 12.00
C LEU A 335 17.27 8.36 13.36
N SER A 336 18.35 7.63 13.65
CA SER A 336 18.56 6.99 14.93
C SER A 336 18.68 8.01 16.07
N GLN A 337 19.43 9.11 15.88
CA GLN A 337 19.53 10.19 16.85
C GLN A 337 18.15 10.81 17.15
N ALA A 338 17.40 11.18 16.10
CA ALA A 338 16.08 11.76 16.27
C ALA A 338 15.07 10.81 16.93
N CYS A 339 15.08 9.57 16.52
CA CYS A 339 14.21 8.51 17.05
C CYS A 339 14.47 8.27 18.54
N THR A 340 15.73 8.09 18.95
CA THR A 340 16.08 7.84 20.34
C THR A 340 15.79 9.04 21.23
N TYR A 341 16.01 10.27 20.73
CA TYR A 341 15.66 11.48 21.46
C TYR A 341 14.15 11.55 21.73
N VAL A 342 13.32 11.40 20.66
CA VAL A 342 11.86 11.44 20.79
C VAL A 342 11.33 10.32 21.69
N ALA A 343 11.91 9.12 21.59
CA ALA A 343 11.56 8.02 22.48
C ALA A 343 11.88 8.30 23.95
N SER A 344 13.00 9.00 24.23
CA SER A 344 13.47 9.28 25.59
C SER A 344 12.87 10.53 26.22
N ALA A 345 12.27 11.42 25.42
CA ALA A 345 11.69 12.67 25.88
C ALA A 345 10.46 12.45 26.79
N LYS A 346 10.20 13.42 27.68
CA LYS A 346 8.92 13.44 28.44
C LYS A 346 7.74 13.47 27.49
N LYS A 347 6.65 12.82 27.86
CA LYS A 347 5.46 12.69 27.01
C LYS A 347 4.33 13.59 27.48
N SER A 348 3.66 14.26 26.53
CA SER A 348 2.40 14.97 26.72
C SER A 348 1.64 15.03 25.41
N ASN A 349 0.37 14.64 25.43
CA ASN A 349 -0.55 14.80 24.32
C ASN A 349 -1.52 15.98 24.52
N ALA A 350 -1.20 16.90 25.41
CA ALA A 350 -2.06 18.04 25.73
C ALA A 350 -2.41 18.89 24.50
N CYS A 351 -1.46 19.08 23.57
CA CYS A 351 -1.71 19.79 22.30
C CYS A 351 -2.74 19.10 21.42
N VAL A 352 -2.69 17.78 21.33
CA VAL A 352 -3.66 16.96 20.55
C VAL A 352 -5.04 17.03 21.18
N LYS A 353 -5.13 16.83 22.50
CA LYS A 353 -6.41 16.96 23.23
C LYS A 353 -7.01 18.34 23.05
N ALA A 354 -6.20 19.39 23.14
CA ALA A 354 -6.65 20.77 22.99
C ALA A 354 -7.27 21.04 21.63
N ILE A 355 -6.60 20.69 20.54
CA ILE A 355 -7.14 20.95 19.19
C ILE A 355 -8.34 20.05 18.89
N MET A 356 -8.38 18.80 19.37
CA MET A 356 -9.53 17.92 19.19
C MET A 356 -10.77 18.46 19.91
N ALA A 357 -10.64 18.86 21.17
CA ALA A 357 -11.74 19.46 21.94
C ALA A 357 -12.23 20.78 21.30
N ALA A 358 -11.33 21.62 20.82
CA ALA A 358 -11.73 22.84 20.11
C ALA A 358 -12.46 22.54 18.80
N ASN A 359 -12.00 21.54 18.02
CA ASN A 359 -12.66 21.12 16.79
C ASN A 359 -14.08 20.57 17.02
N GLU A 360 -14.27 19.85 18.12
CA GLU A 360 -15.60 19.32 18.51
C GLU A 360 -16.57 20.46 18.81
N VAL A 361 -16.14 21.43 19.62
CA VAL A 361 -16.97 22.61 19.94
C VAL A 361 -17.32 23.42 18.69
N VAL A 362 -16.36 23.64 17.79
CA VAL A 362 -16.61 24.35 16.51
C VAL A 362 -17.59 23.57 15.64
N ARG A 363 -17.52 22.25 15.63
CA ARG A 363 -18.44 21.40 14.86
C ARG A 363 -19.85 21.43 15.44
N GLU A 364 -19.98 21.37 16.76
CA GLU A 364 -21.27 21.32 17.44
C GLU A 364 -21.99 22.68 17.48
N LYS A 365 -21.26 23.74 17.78
CA LYS A 365 -21.82 25.07 17.99
C LYS A 365 -21.75 25.98 16.76
N GLY A 366 -21.04 25.55 15.71
CA GLY A 366 -20.90 26.33 14.48
C GLY A 366 -20.10 27.61 14.66
N ASN A 367 -20.41 28.63 13.86
CA ASN A 367 -19.72 29.91 13.85
C ASN A 367 -20.22 30.84 14.96
N LEU A 368 -19.66 30.71 16.16
CA LEU A 368 -20.00 31.60 17.30
C LEU A 368 -19.50 33.02 17.05
N PRO A 369 -20.19 34.05 17.55
CA PRO A 369 -19.78 35.44 17.35
C PRO A 369 -18.49 35.77 18.11
N ILE A 370 -17.55 36.37 17.41
CA ILE A 370 -16.32 36.88 18.01
C ILE A 370 -16.68 38.10 18.89
N PRO A 371 -16.17 38.20 20.12
CA PRO A 371 -16.33 39.40 20.98
C PRO A 371 -15.98 40.68 20.22
N SER A 372 -16.77 41.73 20.32
CA SER A 372 -16.66 42.95 19.50
C SER A 372 -15.29 43.62 19.64
N TYR A 373 -14.76 43.62 20.85
CA TYR A 373 -13.45 44.22 21.14
C TYR A 373 -12.25 43.45 20.57
N LEU A 374 -12.43 42.16 20.18
CA LEU A 374 -11.40 41.36 19.52
C LEU A 374 -11.49 41.41 17.99
N ARG A 375 -12.55 42.02 17.45
CA ARG A 375 -12.71 42.15 16.00
C ARG A 375 -11.72 43.15 15.42
N ASP A 376 -11.30 42.90 14.18
CA ASP A 376 -10.35 43.75 13.47
C ASP A 376 -10.82 45.22 13.47
N ALA A 377 -9.89 46.11 13.86
CA ALA A 377 -10.10 47.56 14.00
C ALA A 377 -9.04 48.39 13.22
N HIS A 378 -8.34 47.77 12.24
CA HIS A 378 -7.28 48.43 11.48
C HIS A 378 -7.78 49.20 10.24
N TYR A 379 -9.07 49.58 10.20
CA TYR A 379 -9.66 50.33 9.08
C TYR A 379 -10.50 51.51 9.58
N ALA A 380 -10.60 52.55 8.73
CA ALA A 380 -11.41 53.74 9.05
C ALA A 380 -12.90 53.39 9.21
N GLY A 381 -13.54 53.82 10.30
CA GLY A 381 -14.97 53.54 10.55
C GLY A 381 -15.23 52.32 11.43
N HIS A 382 -14.23 51.59 11.90
CA HIS A 382 -14.40 50.43 12.80
C HIS A 382 -15.15 50.81 14.10
N GLU A 383 -14.95 52.01 14.62
CA GLU A 383 -15.64 52.52 15.84
C GLU A 383 -17.13 52.63 15.63
N GLN A 384 -17.60 53.08 14.46
CA GLN A 384 -19.02 53.17 14.13
C GLN A 384 -19.70 51.79 14.09
N LEU A 385 -18.91 50.72 13.84
CA LEU A 385 -19.35 49.36 13.88
C LEU A 385 -19.12 48.68 15.23
N GLY A 386 -18.69 49.42 16.25
CA GLY A 386 -18.43 48.91 17.59
C GLY A 386 -17.31 47.86 17.66
N ARG A 387 -16.35 47.92 16.72
CA ARG A 387 -15.25 46.94 16.65
C ARG A 387 -13.98 47.47 17.30
N GLY A 388 -13.29 46.65 18.07
CA GLY A 388 -12.04 46.98 18.76
C GLY A 388 -12.23 47.84 20.00
N ILE A 389 -13.42 48.33 20.28
CA ILE A 389 -13.69 49.19 21.43
C ILE A 389 -13.64 48.36 22.71
N GLY A 390 -12.77 48.81 23.67
CA GLY A 390 -12.63 48.13 24.96
C GLY A 390 -11.59 47.00 24.98
N TYR A 391 -10.84 46.81 23.87
CA TYR A 391 -9.69 45.92 23.90
C TYR A 391 -8.59 46.45 24.81
N LYS A 392 -8.15 45.59 25.73
CA LYS A 392 -7.03 45.91 26.62
C LYS A 392 -5.75 45.33 26.01
N TYR A 393 -4.83 46.18 25.62
CA TYR A 393 -3.55 45.72 25.02
C TYR A 393 -2.61 45.20 26.13
N PRO A 394 -2.26 43.91 26.18
CA PRO A 394 -1.52 43.34 27.31
C PRO A 394 -0.15 44.00 27.57
N HIS A 395 0.53 44.50 26.53
CA HIS A 395 1.83 45.11 26.69
C HIS A 395 1.79 46.49 27.44
N ASP A 396 0.62 47.11 27.60
CA ASP A 396 0.43 48.32 28.40
C ASP A 396 0.28 48.01 29.90
N TYR A 397 0.28 46.71 30.28
CA TYR A 397 0.07 46.26 31.66
C TYR A 397 1.32 45.59 32.23
N PRO A 398 1.53 45.66 33.59
CA PRO A 398 2.65 44.98 34.23
C PRO A 398 2.70 43.47 33.92
N GLY A 399 3.88 42.98 33.60
CA GLY A 399 4.06 41.55 33.23
C GLY A 399 3.48 41.15 31.89
N HIS A 400 3.06 42.13 31.05
CA HIS A 400 2.42 41.91 29.75
C HIS A 400 1.16 41.04 29.83
N TYR A 401 0.43 41.16 30.93
CA TYR A 401 -0.77 40.41 31.21
C TYR A 401 -1.92 41.29 31.71
N VAL A 402 -3.12 41.04 31.21
CA VAL A 402 -4.35 41.64 31.69
C VAL A 402 -5.51 40.66 31.57
N GLU A 403 -6.31 40.57 32.60
CA GLU A 403 -7.51 39.72 32.57
C GLU A 403 -8.52 40.29 31.58
N GLN A 404 -8.85 39.46 30.57
CA GLN A 404 -9.81 39.77 29.54
C GLN A 404 -10.42 38.47 29.00
N GLN A 405 -11.70 38.52 28.59
CA GLN A 405 -12.37 37.39 27.97
C GLN A 405 -11.94 37.30 26.49
N TYR A 406 -11.38 36.15 26.08
CA TYR A 406 -10.97 35.93 24.69
C TYR A 406 -11.88 34.98 23.94
N LEU A 407 -12.51 34.01 24.62
CA LEU A 407 -13.46 33.09 24.00
C LEU A 407 -14.82 33.79 23.77
N PRO A 408 -15.60 33.33 22.76
CA PRO A 408 -17.02 33.68 22.63
C PRO A 408 -17.79 33.50 23.95
N THR A 409 -18.81 34.31 24.16
CA THR A 409 -19.57 34.30 25.41
C THR A 409 -20.21 32.93 25.71
N GLU A 410 -20.64 32.23 24.66
CA GLU A 410 -21.32 30.94 24.72
C GLU A 410 -20.41 29.79 25.19
N ILE A 411 -19.10 30.02 25.14
CA ILE A 411 -18.07 29.05 25.55
C ILE A 411 -17.10 29.65 26.57
N LYS A 412 -17.54 30.72 27.24
CA LYS A 412 -16.78 31.35 28.31
C LYS A 412 -16.43 30.34 29.40
N GLY A 413 -15.13 30.29 29.76
CA GLY A 413 -14.63 29.41 30.81
C GLY A 413 -14.33 27.97 30.36
N MET A 414 -14.55 27.63 29.10
CA MET A 414 -14.08 26.35 28.58
C MET A 414 -12.54 26.29 28.58
N ILE A 415 -11.99 25.15 28.99
CA ILE A 415 -10.56 24.88 28.99
C ILE A 415 -10.28 23.85 27.90
N PHE A 416 -9.48 24.23 26.90
CA PHE A 416 -9.05 23.34 25.82
C PHE A 416 -7.63 22.80 26.06
N TYR A 417 -6.75 23.65 26.58
CA TYR A 417 -5.38 23.30 26.82
C TYR A 417 -5.04 23.31 28.31
N GLU A 418 -4.69 22.14 28.83
CA GLU A 418 -4.18 21.97 30.20
C GLU A 418 -2.68 21.69 30.12
N ARG A 419 -1.90 22.51 30.82
CA ARG A 419 -0.46 22.29 30.91
C ARG A 419 -0.21 21.17 31.90
N GLU A 420 0.33 20.07 31.42
CA GLU A 420 0.82 18.98 32.28
C GLU A 420 2.17 19.44 32.88
N GLU A 421 2.33 19.36 34.21
CA GLU A 421 3.53 19.76 34.95
C GLU A 421 4.70 18.79 34.75
#